data_352149512f1ddf8f4a107f2ec10034bc
#
_entry.id   352149512f1ddf8f4a107f2ec10034bc
#
_cell.length_a   1.000
_cell.length_b   1.000
_cell.length_c   1.000
_cell.angle_alpha   90.00
_cell.angle_beta   90.00
_cell.angle_gamma   90.00
#
_symmetry.space_group_name_H-M   'P 1'
#
loop_
_entity.id
_entity.type
_entity.pdbx_description
1 polymer ?
#
loop_
_entity_poly.entity_id
_entity_poly.type
_entity_poly.pdbx_seq_one_letter_code
_entity_poly.pdbx_strand_id
1 'polypeptide(L)'
;MKKFICIILFASLHLFCRAQNVFDTETPPDMEGSNSSLSSDSIPESNVPHFRHTWQWERNGVYKREVALDTLMDGIQNFNTIFKKNISNTYLGNFPSPYLSNIFITRETVQDFYPLTQIRAFLFKPEDALLFNTTTPFTRLKYFTGGGKGKAENLLDVWHVQNIRPWWNAGIRYQLISSDGRYMNQKAKAYHFSLFSSYEKERIALSFFLNQNNGHFAENGGVKDISFIIDSTNQKAENIPVNLSSNDISNNYRNTNFQLQGQYNIGNPKEVTTPTDTFTTYPAKAIINIRAEGNERRYKEGSIAFDFFPHTYIDSTSTTDLITNQVYDISTKFVMNEHPKYKYLPGIYAGLDFKHENYRQRTAFDSISHTESFGHTRYSGTYITAGIFNVDTNVSFTYDIAGKLCVLGHYAGNFKFDGYVQQALRKDRSSYIRANATIELQSVNPFFDRYVGNHDIWENDFKAIKTIKADGRYVNNRLRTELGVGIANIFSYVYFVFLIYFHFKPPEFTY
;
A
#
# COMPACT_ATOMS: atom_id res chain seq x y z
N MET A 1 -25.82 -4.90 -3.80
CA MET A 1 -24.45 -5.24 -3.44
C MET A 1 -24.26 -5.65 -1.97
N LYS A 2 -24.77 -4.92 -0.97
CA LYS A 2 -24.61 -5.32 0.46
C LYS A 2 -25.15 -6.73 0.81
N LYS A 3 -26.26 -7.15 0.21
CA LYS A 3 -26.84 -8.50 0.45
C LYS A 3 -26.06 -9.64 -0.21
N PHE A 4 -25.38 -9.38 -1.33
CA PHE A 4 -24.56 -10.38 -2.04
C PHE A 4 -23.22 -10.66 -1.33
N ILE A 5 -22.62 -9.64 -0.73
CA ILE A 5 -21.39 -9.77 0.07
C ILE A 5 -21.64 -10.57 1.36
N CYS A 6 -22.78 -10.38 2.00
CA CYS A 6 -23.17 -11.20 3.17
C CYS A 6 -23.38 -12.66 2.83
N ILE A 7 -23.94 -12.99 1.66
CA ILE A 7 -24.17 -14.39 1.24
C ILE A 7 -22.86 -15.10 0.93
N ILE A 8 -21.89 -14.41 0.30
CA ILE A 8 -20.55 -14.97 0.04
C ILE A 8 -19.78 -15.16 1.35
N LEU A 9 -19.87 -14.22 2.30
CA LEU A 9 -19.27 -14.35 3.64
C LEU A 9 -19.89 -15.49 4.45
N PHE A 10 -21.22 -15.69 4.39
CA PHE A 10 -21.89 -16.79 5.08
C PHE A 10 -21.59 -18.15 4.44
N ALA A 11 -21.52 -18.23 3.11
CA ALA A 11 -21.16 -19.46 2.40
C ALA A 11 -19.70 -19.85 2.64
N SER A 12 -18.76 -18.89 2.75
CA SER A 12 -17.37 -19.16 3.09
C SER A 12 -17.20 -19.62 4.55
N LEU A 13 -17.98 -19.07 5.49
CA LEU A 13 -17.95 -19.52 6.89
C LEU A 13 -18.44 -20.97 7.05
N HIS A 14 -19.45 -21.38 6.28
CA HIS A 14 -19.94 -22.76 6.31
C HIS A 14 -18.96 -23.78 5.70
N LEU A 15 -18.13 -23.37 4.74
CA LEU A 15 -17.06 -24.21 4.20
C LEU A 15 -15.89 -24.38 5.19
N PHE A 16 -15.62 -23.38 6.02
CA PHE A 16 -14.60 -23.45 7.07
C PHE A 16 -15.01 -24.31 8.27
N CYS A 17 -16.31 -24.34 8.63
CA CYS A 17 -16.78 -25.13 9.78
C CYS A 17 -16.84 -26.65 9.53
N ARG A 18 -16.81 -27.12 8.28
CA ARG A 18 -16.81 -28.57 7.99
C ARG A 18 -15.44 -29.24 8.06
N ALA A 19 -14.35 -28.48 8.19
CA ALA A 19 -12.99 -29.03 8.31
C ALA A 19 -12.59 -29.40 9.75
N GLN A 20 -13.44 -29.17 10.75
CA GLN A 20 -13.11 -29.40 12.17
C GLN A 20 -13.80 -30.63 12.82
N ASN A 21 -14.55 -31.45 12.09
CA ASN A 21 -15.15 -32.65 12.66
C ASN A 21 -14.31 -33.90 12.36
N VAL A 22 -13.11 -33.98 12.90
CA VAL A 22 -12.37 -35.24 13.12
C VAL A 22 -11.61 -35.11 14.44
N PHE A 23 -12.35 -35.07 15.54
CA PHE A 23 -11.91 -35.49 16.85
C PHE A 23 -13.15 -35.97 17.60
N ASP A 24 -13.51 -37.23 17.41
CA ASP A 24 -14.37 -37.96 18.35
C ASP A 24 -13.54 -38.20 19.62
N THR A 25 -13.88 -37.50 20.67
CA THR A 25 -13.41 -37.80 22.03
C THR A 25 -14.27 -38.90 22.60
N GLU A 26 -13.81 -40.12 22.52
CA GLU A 26 -14.28 -41.18 23.46
C GLU A 26 -13.70 -40.84 24.84
N THR A 27 -14.61 -40.69 25.82
CA THR A 27 -14.26 -40.58 27.25
C THR A 27 -13.76 -41.93 27.75
N PRO A 28 -12.56 -42.04 28.36
CA PRO A 28 -12.12 -43.25 29.02
C PRO A 28 -12.78 -43.36 30.42
N PRO A 29 -13.03 -44.57 30.90
CA PRO A 29 -13.54 -44.79 32.26
C PRO A 29 -12.50 -44.58 33.35
N ASP A 30 -12.96 -44.15 34.52
CA ASP A 30 -12.21 -43.91 35.74
C ASP A 30 -11.24 -45.04 36.07
N MET A 31 -9.95 -44.75 36.28
CA MET A 31 -9.01 -45.59 37.03
C MET A 31 -8.20 -44.74 38.03
N GLU A 32 -8.36 -45.18 39.28
CA GLU A 32 -7.57 -44.73 40.42
C GLU A 32 -6.06 -44.99 40.28
N GLY A 33 -5.31 -44.01 40.69
CA GLY A 33 -4.04 -44.03 41.34
C GLY A 33 -2.90 -44.91 40.82
N SER A 34 -1.90 -44.31 40.20
CA SER A 34 -0.50 -44.64 40.46
C SER A 34 0.42 -43.52 40.00
N ASN A 35 1.31 -43.06 40.88
CA ASN A 35 2.44 -42.19 40.58
C ASN A 35 3.35 -42.84 39.54
N SER A 36 3.41 -42.28 38.34
CA SER A 36 4.45 -42.55 37.38
C SER A 36 4.92 -41.24 36.72
N SER A 37 6.20 -41.05 36.76
CA SER A 37 7.00 -40.00 36.09
C SER A 37 6.41 -39.59 34.73
N LEU A 38 6.18 -38.29 34.55
CA LEU A 38 5.90 -37.66 33.27
C LEU A 38 7.03 -37.97 32.30
N SER A 39 6.89 -39.04 31.53
CA SER A 39 7.62 -39.15 30.27
C SER A 39 6.99 -38.11 29.30
N SER A 40 7.76 -37.19 28.81
CA SER A 40 7.39 -36.32 27.73
C SER A 40 7.11 -37.20 26.51
N ASP A 41 5.82 -37.51 26.26
CA ASP A 41 5.40 -38.06 24.99
C ASP A 41 5.73 -37.02 23.93
N SER A 42 6.89 -37.21 23.29
CA SER A 42 7.19 -36.50 22.05
C SER A 42 6.13 -36.93 21.03
N ILE A 43 5.25 -36.01 20.68
CA ILE A 43 4.41 -36.13 19.48
C ILE A 43 5.34 -36.53 18.34
N PRO A 44 5.11 -37.65 17.64
CA PRO A 44 5.97 -38.05 16.54
C PRO A 44 6.03 -36.91 15.53
N GLU A 45 7.21 -36.33 15.35
CA GLU A 45 7.44 -35.32 14.30
C GLU A 45 7.01 -35.97 13.00
N SER A 46 6.00 -35.39 12.35
CA SER A 46 5.60 -35.83 11.02
C SER A 46 6.81 -35.63 10.10
N ASN A 47 7.30 -36.69 9.48
CA ASN A 47 8.41 -36.64 8.51
C ASN A 47 8.10 -35.84 7.23
N VAL A 48 7.02 -35.09 7.22
CA VAL A 48 6.64 -34.21 6.11
C VAL A 48 7.44 -32.91 6.24
N PRO A 49 8.29 -32.58 5.29
CA PRO A 49 9.07 -31.33 5.37
C PRO A 49 8.14 -30.12 5.41
N HIS A 50 8.23 -29.37 6.48
CA HIS A 50 7.46 -28.13 6.62
C HIS A 50 8.14 -27.04 5.80
N PHE A 51 7.51 -26.62 4.72
CA PHE A 51 7.97 -25.50 3.92
C PHE A 51 6.93 -24.37 3.87
N ARG A 52 7.44 -23.20 3.65
CA ARG A 52 6.64 -21.98 3.44
C ARG A 52 7.37 -21.09 2.46
N HIS A 53 6.83 -20.99 1.26
CA HIS A 53 7.28 -20.06 0.25
C HIS A 53 6.36 -18.86 0.22
N THR A 54 6.94 -17.66 0.19
CA THR A 54 6.20 -16.40 0.09
C THR A 54 6.82 -15.53 -0.99
N TRP A 55 5.96 -14.94 -1.81
CA TRP A 55 6.43 -14.08 -2.90
C TRP A 55 5.48 -12.92 -3.16
N GLN A 56 5.99 -11.92 -3.86
CA GLN A 56 5.23 -10.86 -4.51
C GLN A 56 5.41 -10.92 -6.01
N TRP A 57 4.37 -10.51 -6.75
CA TRP A 57 4.50 -10.31 -8.17
C TRP A 57 5.12 -8.96 -8.47
N GLU A 58 6.20 -8.96 -9.22
CA GLU A 58 6.83 -7.75 -9.74
C GLU A 58 6.38 -7.50 -11.19
N ARG A 59 6.34 -6.22 -11.57
CA ARG A 59 5.94 -5.77 -12.92
C ARG A 59 4.59 -6.33 -13.39
N ASN A 60 3.60 -6.44 -12.47
CA ASN A 60 2.28 -7.04 -12.74
C ASN A 60 2.41 -8.46 -13.31
N GLY A 61 3.11 -9.34 -12.63
CA GLY A 61 3.19 -10.77 -12.93
C GLY A 61 4.39 -11.22 -13.77
N VAL A 62 5.29 -10.31 -14.18
CA VAL A 62 6.44 -10.68 -15.03
C VAL A 62 7.34 -11.67 -14.32
N TYR A 63 7.69 -11.43 -13.05
CA TYR A 63 8.47 -12.38 -12.27
C TYR A 63 8.04 -12.35 -10.79
N LYS A 64 8.40 -13.42 -10.09
CA LYS A 64 8.19 -13.55 -8.64
C LYS A 64 9.41 -13.01 -7.91
N ARG A 65 9.20 -12.19 -6.92
CA ARG A 65 10.23 -11.83 -5.95
C ARG A 65 9.93 -12.54 -4.64
N GLU A 66 10.82 -13.41 -4.23
CA GLU A 66 10.72 -14.07 -2.93
C GLU A 66 10.84 -13.04 -1.79
N VAL A 67 9.99 -13.20 -0.79
CA VAL A 67 9.95 -12.33 0.38
C VAL A 67 9.99 -13.19 1.63
N ALA A 68 11.05 -13.03 2.42
CA ALA A 68 11.12 -13.70 3.72
C ALA A 68 10.06 -13.10 4.66
N LEU A 69 9.27 -13.98 5.29
CA LEU A 69 8.37 -13.55 6.34
C LEU A 69 9.15 -13.17 7.59
N ASP A 70 8.84 -12.00 8.13
CA ASP A 70 9.30 -11.59 9.44
C ASP A 70 8.57 -12.43 10.50
N THR A 71 9.20 -13.51 10.94
CA THR A 71 8.75 -14.40 12.02
C THR A 71 9.49 -14.16 13.32
N LEU A 72 10.53 -13.33 13.30
CA LEU A 72 11.32 -12.99 14.47
C LEU A 72 10.71 -11.76 15.16
N MET A 73 10.95 -11.65 16.45
CA MET A 73 10.58 -10.47 17.22
C MET A 73 11.62 -9.35 17.14
N ASP A 74 12.59 -9.49 16.24
CA ASP A 74 13.61 -8.48 15.97
C ASP A 74 12.95 -7.19 15.46
N GLY A 75 13.33 -6.06 16.03
CA GLY A 75 12.79 -4.77 15.65
C GLY A 75 11.36 -4.50 16.12
N ILE A 76 10.91 -5.15 17.20
CA ILE A 76 9.58 -4.94 17.80
C ILE A 76 9.33 -3.46 18.14
N GLN A 77 10.38 -2.68 18.47
CA GLN A 77 10.33 -1.25 18.71
C GLN A 77 9.93 -0.45 17.46
N ASN A 78 10.14 -0.99 16.25
CA ASN A 78 9.76 -0.37 14.99
C ASN A 78 8.35 -0.80 14.54
N PHE A 79 7.38 -0.76 15.44
CA PHE A 79 5.99 -1.13 15.12
C PHE A 79 5.32 -0.14 14.15
N ASN A 80 5.73 1.13 14.18
CA ASN A 80 5.15 2.17 13.32
C ASN A 80 5.60 1.96 11.86
N THR A 81 4.62 1.79 10.98
CA THR A 81 4.82 1.45 9.55
C THR A 81 5.61 2.51 8.78
N ILE A 82 5.49 3.79 9.12
CA ILE A 82 6.22 4.86 8.41
C ILE A 82 7.73 4.79 8.64
N PHE A 83 8.17 4.35 9.84
CA PHE A 83 9.60 4.22 10.17
C PHE A 83 10.24 2.92 9.68
N LYS A 84 9.45 1.95 9.21
CA LYS A 84 9.98 0.73 8.60
C LYS A 84 10.63 0.97 7.23
N LYS A 85 10.13 1.98 6.49
CA LYS A 85 10.60 2.29 5.13
C LYS A 85 11.62 3.42 5.11
N ASN A 86 11.52 4.37 6.04
CA ASN A 86 12.31 5.60 6.04
C ASN A 86 12.75 5.94 7.45
N ILE A 87 14.01 6.35 7.59
CA ILE A 87 14.61 6.75 8.87
C ILE A 87 14.19 8.17 9.31
N SER A 88 13.69 8.98 8.39
CA SER A 88 13.29 10.36 8.66
C SER A 88 11.96 10.68 7.98
N ASN A 89 10.95 10.96 8.80
CA ASN A 89 9.59 11.29 8.35
C ASN A 89 9.04 12.45 9.18
N THR A 90 8.28 13.31 8.53
CA THR A 90 7.40 14.29 9.16
C THR A 90 5.98 13.74 9.16
N TYR A 91 5.29 13.76 10.30
CA TYR A 91 3.91 13.29 10.47
C TYR A 91 3.19 14.11 11.53
N LEU A 92 1.88 14.00 11.60
CA LEU A 92 1.03 14.86 12.46
C LEU A 92 0.99 14.44 13.94
N GLY A 93 1.92 13.60 14.39
CA GLY A 93 2.19 13.35 15.80
C GLY A 93 1.41 12.20 16.42
N ASN A 94 0.55 11.50 15.71
CA ASN A 94 -0.14 10.29 16.17
C ASN A 94 -0.14 9.18 15.11
N PHE A 95 -0.50 7.97 15.50
CA PHE A 95 -0.50 6.77 14.65
C PHE A 95 -1.92 6.18 14.55
N PRO A 96 -2.55 6.13 13.34
CA PRO A 96 -2.05 6.60 12.05
C PRO A 96 -2.27 8.10 11.87
N SER A 97 -1.44 8.75 11.05
CA SER A 97 -1.68 10.12 10.58
C SER A 97 -1.00 10.36 9.23
N PRO A 98 -1.41 11.36 8.47
CA PRO A 98 -0.71 11.78 7.27
C PRO A 98 0.78 12.01 7.52
N TYR A 99 1.63 11.57 6.60
CA TYR A 99 3.08 11.63 6.73
C TYR A 99 3.76 11.97 5.41
N LEU A 100 4.99 12.45 5.53
CA LEU A 100 5.88 12.71 4.39
C LEU A 100 7.31 12.29 4.75
N SER A 101 7.98 11.53 3.87
CA SER A 101 9.40 11.26 4.04
C SER A 101 10.22 12.54 3.81
N ASN A 102 11.14 12.83 4.74
CA ASN A 102 12.08 13.95 4.59
C ASN A 102 13.17 13.64 3.57
N ILE A 103 13.39 12.36 3.27
CA ILE A 103 14.33 11.91 2.24
C ILE A 103 13.57 11.81 0.90
N PHE A 104 13.84 12.74 -0.02
CA PHE A 104 13.07 12.82 -1.28
C PHE A 104 13.10 11.53 -2.10
N ILE A 105 14.24 10.87 -2.20
CA ILE A 105 14.40 9.64 -3.01
C ILE A 105 13.51 8.49 -2.50
N THR A 106 13.22 8.44 -1.20
CA THR A 106 12.41 7.39 -0.58
C THR A 106 10.94 7.78 -0.42
N ARG A 107 10.52 8.94 -0.93
CA ARG A 107 9.12 9.34 -0.90
C ARG A 107 8.26 8.35 -1.66
N GLU A 108 7.08 8.08 -1.11
CA GLU A 108 6.07 7.26 -1.78
C GLU A 108 5.70 7.87 -3.13
N THR A 109 5.44 7.00 -4.10
CA THR A 109 4.92 7.43 -5.40
C THR A 109 3.56 8.09 -5.22
N VAL A 110 3.35 9.22 -5.88
CA VAL A 110 2.04 9.89 -5.89
C VAL A 110 0.99 8.91 -6.41
N GLN A 111 -0.08 8.77 -5.66
CA GLN A 111 -1.17 7.87 -6.03
C GLN A 111 -2.02 8.48 -7.14
N ASP A 112 -2.65 7.67 -7.96
CA ASP A 112 -3.62 8.11 -8.96
C ASP A 112 -4.73 8.98 -8.32
N PHE A 113 -5.17 8.59 -7.14
CA PHE A 113 -6.02 9.41 -6.29
C PHE A 113 -5.14 10.13 -5.25
N TYR A 114 -4.74 11.37 -5.55
CA TYR A 114 -3.80 12.15 -4.75
C TYR A 114 -4.06 12.18 -3.24
N PRO A 115 -5.33 12.32 -2.77
CA PRO A 115 -5.63 12.37 -1.34
C PRO A 115 -5.15 11.15 -0.53
N LEU A 116 -4.87 10.00 -1.16
CA LEU A 116 -4.34 8.81 -0.49
C LEU A 116 -2.81 8.80 -0.37
N THR A 117 -2.11 9.73 -1.01
CA THR A 117 -0.64 9.73 -1.05
C THR A 117 -0.03 9.85 0.35
N GLN A 118 -0.55 10.75 1.19
CA GLN A 118 -0.02 11.01 2.52
C GLN A 118 -0.36 9.92 3.55
N ILE A 119 -1.31 9.04 3.23
CA ILE A 119 -1.70 7.91 4.11
C ILE A 119 -1.30 6.56 3.51
N ARG A 120 -0.50 6.53 2.44
CA ARG A 120 -0.14 5.32 1.68
C ARG A 120 0.45 4.20 2.55
N ALA A 121 1.22 4.53 3.59
CA ALA A 121 1.80 3.54 4.49
C ALA A 121 0.76 2.75 5.31
N PHE A 122 -0.45 3.29 5.46
CA PHE A 122 -1.56 2.67 6.18
C PHE A 122 -2.57 1.96 5.25
N LEU A 123 -2.32 2.00 3.95
CA LEU A 123 -3.12 1.30 2.94
C LEU A 123 -2.45 -0.01 2.57
N PHE A 124 -3.26 -1.03 2.37
CA PHE A 124 -2.82 -2.28 1.79
C PHE A 124 -3.35 -2.36 0.36
N LYS A 125 -2.46 -2.47 -0.61
CA LYS A 125 -2.77 -2.47 -2.04
C LYS A 125 -2.31 -3.78 -2.69
N PRO A 126 -2.74 -4.10 -3.92
CA PRO A 126 -2.32 -5.31 -4.62
C PRO A 126 -0.80 -5.46 -4.73
N GLU A 127 -0.06 -4.36 -4.85
CA GLU A 127 1.40 -4.35 -4.90
C GLU A 127 2.06 -4.80 -3.58
N ASP A 128 1.35 -4.68 -2.46
CA ASP A 128 1.82 -5.09 -1.13
C ASP A 128 1.43 -6.55 -0.81
N ALA A 129 0.62 -7.20 -1.68
CA ALA A 129 0.10 -8.53 -1.43
C ALA A 129 1.22 -9.58 -1.43
N LEU A 130 1.30 -10.37 -0.37
CA LEU A 130 2.11 -11.56 -0.29
C LEU A 130 1.26 -12.77 -0.68
N LEU A 131 1.76 -13.56 -1.60
CA LEU A 131 1.19 -14.86 -1.96
C LEU A 131 1.99 -15.97 -1.28
N PHE A 132 1.34 -17.09 -1.03
CA PHE A 132 1.88 -18.15 -0.20
C PHE A 132 1.73 -19.51 -0.87
N ASN A 133 2.69 -20.40 -0.55
CA ASN A 133 2.55 -21.84 -0.68
C ASN A 133 3.06 -22.47 0.62
N THR A 134 2.22 -23.22 1.34
CA THR A 134 2.52 -23.71 2.68
C THR A 134 2.10 -25.17 2.84
N THR A 135 2.87 -25.98 3.54
CA THR A 135 2.49 -27.34 3.91
C THR A 135 1.48 -27.39 5.06
N THR A 136 1.58 -26.39 5.96
CA THR A 136 0.70 -26.26 7.14
C THR A 136 0.07 -24.87 7.16
N PRO A 137 -1.12 -24.71 7.74
CA PRO A 137 -1.73 -23.39 7.93
C PRO A 137 -0.79 -22.44 8.68
N PHE A 138 -0.76 -21.19 8.24
CA PHE A 138 0.00 -20.14 8.87
C PHE A 138 -0.92 -19.08 9.44
N THR A 139 -0.83 -18.84 10.73
CA THR A 139 -1.56 -17.76 11.41
C THR A 139 -0.55 -16.88 12.13
N ARG A 140 -0.67 -15.57 11.92
CA ARG A 140 0.11 -14.57 12.62
C ARG A 140 -0.81 -13.56 13.28
N LEU A 141 -0.64 -13.36 14.58
CA LEU A 141 -1.29 -12.33 15.37
C LEU A 141 -0.24 -11.39 15.91
N LYS A 142 -0.31 -10.10 15.56
CA LYS A 142 0.53 -9.05 16.14
C LYS A 142 -0.38 -8.03 16.81
N TYR A 143 -0.10 -7.74 18.05
CA TYR A 143 -0.76 -6.69 18.80
C TYR A 143 0.29 -5.80 19.48
N PHE A 144 0.20 -4.51 19.22
CA PHE A 144 1.02 -3.51 19.86
C PHE A 144 0.12 -2.47 20.48
N THR A 145 0.44 -2.07 21.70
CA THR A 145 -0.20 -0.97 22.41
C THR A 145 0.87 -0.15 23.12
N GLY A 146 0.73 1.14 23.10
CA GLY A 146 1.68 2.05 23.74
C GLY A 146 1.03 3.37 24.11
N GLY A 147 1.50 3.98 25.19
CA GLY A 147 0.94 5.23 25.71
C GLY A 147 0.05 5.03 26.94
N GLY A 148 -0.30 6.15 27.61
CA GLY A 148 -1.17 6.15 28.78
C GLY A 148 -2.64 5.89 28.42
N LYS A 149 -3.45 5.56 29.43
CA LYS A 149 -4.90 5.36 29.27
C LYS A 149 -5.56 6.57 28.59
N GLY A 150 -6.34 6.33 27.52
CA GLY A 150 -6.99 7.38 26.73
C GLY A 150 -6.08 8.05 25.67
N LYS A 151 -4.79 7.67 25.58
CA LYS A 151 -3.84 8.21 24.59
C LYS A 151 -3.04 7.09 23.91
N ALA A 152 -3.48 5.83 24.08
CA ALA A 152 -2.80 4.68 23.57
C ALA A 152 -2.86 4.64 22.04
N GLU A 153 -1.73 4.32 21.45
CA GLU A 153 -1.63 3.91 20.04
C GLU A 153 -1.73 2.39 19.98
N ASN A 154 -2.64 1.88 19.18
CA ASN A 154 -2.90 0.46 19.06
C ASN A 154 -2.72 -0.01 17.62
N LEU A 155 -2.09 -1.16 17.47
CA LEU A 155 -2.00 -1.88 16.19
C LEU A 155 -2.35 -3.34 16.42
N LEU A 156 -3.35 -3.82 15.69
CA LEU A 156 -3.70 -5.23 15.55
C LEU A 156 -3.48 -5.64 14.11
N ASP A 157 -2.69 -6.69 13.85
CA ASP A 157 -2.46 -7.26 12.51
C ASP A 157 -2.61 -8.78 12.56
N VAL A 158 -3.63 -9.29 11.90
CA VAL A 158 -4.00 -10.71 11.88
C VAL A 158 -3.89 -11.22 10.46
N TRP A 159 -3.16 -12.32 10.29
CA TRP A 159 -3.05 -13.07 9.05
C TRP A 159 -3.46 -14.51 9.30
N HIS A 160 -4.21 -15.07 8.37
CA HIS A 160 -4.43 -16.50 8.29
C HIS A 160 -4.32 -16.95 6.84
N VAL A 161 -3.48 -17.96 6.58
CA VAL A 161 -3.17 -18.45 5.25
C VAL A 161 -3.12 -19.97 5.28
N GLN A 162 -3.77 -20.62 4.32
CA GLN A 162 -3.82 -22.06 4.23
C GLN A 162 -3.81 -22.51 2.77
N ASN A 163 -3.10 -23.61 2.50
CA ASN A 163 -3.28 -24.36 1.26
C ASN A 163 -4.56 -25.20 1.34
N ILE A 164 -5.50 -24.93 0.45
CA ILE A 164 -6.73 -25.73 0.28
C ILE A 164 -6.38 -27.02 -0.47
N ARG A 165 -5.43 -26.91 -1.39
CA ARG A 165 -4.81 -28.00 -2.15
C ARG A 165 -3.32 -27.65 -2.34
N PRO A 166 -2.44 -28.62 -2.69
CA PRO A 166 -1.02 -28.32 -2.91
C PRO A 166 -0.75 -27.21 -3.93
N TRP A 167 -1.68 -26.98 -4.83
CA TRP A 167 -1.59 -25.97 -5.90
C TRP A 167 -2.53 -24.78 -5.70
N TRP A 168 -3.25 -24.71 -4.58
CA TRP A 168 -4.23 -23.67 -4.32
C TRP A 168 -4.16 -23.16 -2.88
N ASN A 169 -3.74 -21.94 -2.73
CA ASN A 169 -3.63 -21.25 -1.46
C ASN A 169 -4.70 -20.16 -1.35
N ALA A 170 -5.22 -19.93 -0.15
CA ALA A 170 -6.07 -18.80 0.16
C ALA A 170 -5.68 -18.21 1.52
N GLY A 171 -5.86 -16.91 1.65
CA GLY A 171 -5.54 -16.20 2.89
C GLY A 171 -6.40 -14.97 3.10
N ILE A 172 -6.47 -14.59 4.37
CA ILE A 172 -7.12 -13.36 4.82
C ILE A 172 -6.13 -12.54 5.65
N ARG A 173 -6.28 -11.23 5.59
CA ARG A 173 -5.57 -10.30 6.47
C ARG A 173 -6.53 -9.24 6.98
N TYR A 174 -6.44 -8.96 8.26
CA TYR A 174 -7.10 -7.84 8.90
C TYR A 174 -6.08 -7.02 9.68
N GLN A 175 -6.09 -5.70 9.49
CA GLN A 175 -5.27 -4.80 10.31
C GLN A 175 -6.12 -3.63 10.79
N LEU A 176 -5.92 -3.27 12.04
CA LEU A 176 -6.50 -2.10 12.68
C LEU A 176 -5.39 -1.29 13.34
N ILE A 177 -5.36 0.01 13.06
CA ILE A 177 -4.49 0.97 13.70
C ILE A 177 -5.36 2.08 14.24
N SER A 178 -5.17 2.47 15.49
CA SER A 178 -5.95 3.53 16.12
C SER A 178 -5.17 4.29 17.17
N SER A 179 -5.48 5.57 17.29
CA SER A 179 -4.91 6.48 18.28
C SER A 179 -5.94 7.56 18.61
N ASP A 180 -6.05 7.94 19.88
CA ASP A 180 -6.87 9.08 20.28
C ASP A 180 -6.13 10.42 20.12
N GLY A 181 -4.80 10.39 19.91
CA GLY A 181 -3.96 11.57 19.79
C GLY A 181 -3.65 12.22 21.15
N ARG A 182 -2.85 13.28 21.11
CA ARG A 182 -2.46 14.06 22.31
C ARG A 182 -3.24 15.36 22.45
N TYR A 183 -3.58 15.96 21.31
CA TYR A 183 -4.33 17.21 21.23
C TYR A 183 -5.81 16.93 21.03
N MET A 184 -6.63 17.95 21.28
CA MET A 184 -8.07 17.89 20.97
C MET A 184 -8.28 17.58 19.48
N ASN A 185 -9.30 16.78 19.14
CA ASN A 185 -9.68 16.41 17.77
C ASN A 185 -8.54 15.83 16.94
N GLN A 186 -7.70 14.97 17.52
CA GLN A 186 -6.60 14.30 16.83
C GLN A 186 -6.82 12.79 16.68
N LYS A 187 -8.02 12.31 16.99
CA LYS A 187 -8.35 10.89 16.88
C LYS A 187 -8.19 10.38 15.46
N ALA A 188 -7.47 9.27 15.31
CA ALA A 188 -7.23 8.65 14.01
C ALA A 188 -7.44 7.14 14.07
N LYS A 189 -8.01 6.59 13.01
CA LYS A 189 -8.25 5.16 12.85
C LYS A 189 -8.08 4.77 11.39
N ALA A 190 -7.26 3.75 11.14
CA ALA A 190 -7.14 3.12 9.83
C ALA A 190 -7.29 1.62 9.98
N TYR A 191 -8.06 0.99 9.09
CA TYR A 191 -8.18 -0.45 9.07
C TYR A 191 -8.34 -0.96 7.64
N HIS A 192 -7.86 -2.17 7.42
CA HIS A 192 -8.09 -2.86 6.16
C HIS A 192 -8.46 -4.34 6.40
N PHE A 193 -9.24 -4.85 5.49
CA PHE A 193 -9.52 -6.26 5.33
C PHE A 193 -9.12 -6.70 3.94
N SER A 194 -8.42 -7.82 3.82
CA SER A 194 -7.95 -8.34 2.54
C SER A 194 -8.23 -9.83 2.43
N LEU A 195 -8.63 -10.22 1.24
CA LEU A 195 -8.78 -11.61 0.81
C LEU A 195 -7.85 -11.81 -0.38
N PHE A 196 -7.03 -12.85 -0.37
CA PHE A 196 -6.12 -13.16 -1.45
C PHE A 196 -6.02 -14.67 -1.67
N SER A 197 -5.71 -15.05 -2.90
CA SER A 197 -5.59 -16.45 -3.28
C SER A 197 -4.59 -16.60 -4.41
N SER A 198 -3.88 -17.72 -4.42
CA SER A 198 -3.01 -18.13 -5.51
C SER A 198 -3.30 -19.57 -5.91
N TYR A 199 -3.39 -19.80 -7.21
CA TYR A 199 -3.55 -21.10 -7.82
C TYR A 199 -2.45 -21.32 -8.85
N GLU A 200 -1.70 -22.38 -8.72
CA GLU A 200 -0.63 -22.73 -9.66
C GLU A 200 -0.65 -24.23 -9.93
N LYS A 201 -1.11 -24.60 -11.11
CA LYS A 201 -1.13 -25.98 -11.54
C LYS A 201 -0.77 -26.08 -13.01
N GLU A 202 0.23 -26.93 -13.33
CA GLU A 202 0.69 -27.17 -14.69
C GLU A 202 1.03 -25.87 -15.44
N ARG A 203 0.27 -25.53 -16.47
CA ARG A 203 0.52 -24.35 -17.31
C ARG A 203 -0.21 -23.09 -16.84
N ILE A 204 -1.11 -23.21 -15.86
CA ILE A 204 -1.98 -22.12 -15.44
C ILE A 204 -1.56 -21.63 -14.05
N ALA A 205 -1.36 -20.34 -13.94
CA ALA A 205 -1.25 -19.67 -12.65
C ALA A 205 -2.27 -18.54 -12.57
N LEU A 206 -3.02 -18.48 -11.46
CA LEU A 206 -3.99 -17.42 -11.16
C LEU A 206 -3.66 -16.81 -9.81
N SER A 207 -3.79 -15.51 -9.73
CA SER A 207 -3.78 -14.82 -8.44
C SER A 207 -4.95 -13.86 -8.33
N PHE A 208 -5.54 -13.83 -7.16
CA PHE A 208 -6.69 -13.02 -6.83
C PHE A 208 -6.38 -12.17 -5.60
N PHE A 209 -6.82 -10.93 -5.64
CA PHE A 209 -6.70 -10.02 -4.51
C PHE A 209 -7.94 -9.13 -4.44
N LEU A 210 -8.54 -9.06 -3.28
CA LEU A 210 -9.64 -8.15 -2.94
C LEU A 210 -9.35 -7.53 -1.59
N ASN A 211 -9.40 -6.20 -1.51
CA ASN A 211 -9.27 -5.56 -0.22
C ASN A 211 -10.11 -4.30 -0.10
N GLN A 212 -10.34 -3.91 1.14
CA GLN A 212 -10.96 -2.64 1.49
C GLN A 212 -10.15 -1.98 2.60
N ASN A 213 -9.66 -0.78 2.31
CA ASN A 213 -9.03 0.14 3.25
C ASN A 213 -10.02 1.22 3.67
N ASN A 214 -10.04 1.57 4.95
CA ASN A 214 -10.82 2.68 5.48
C ASN A 214 -9.96 3.49 6.44
N GLY A 215 -10.07 4.80 6.37
CA GLY A 215 -9.42 5.74 7.26
C GLY A 215 -10.43 6.74 7.80
N HIS A 216 -10.33 7.04 9.08
CA HIS A 216 -11.07 8.11 9.74
C HIS A 216 -10.08 8.94 10.54
N PHE A 217 -9.98 10.22 10.22
CA PHE A 217 -9.06 11.16 10.83
C PHE A 217 -9.86 12.38 11.30
N ALA A 218 -9.91 12.59 12.61
CA ALA A 218 -10.41 13.85 13.14
C ALA A 218 -9.43 14.98 12.78
N GLU A 219 -9.95 16.15 12.47
CA GLU A 219 -9.16 17.29 12.02
C GLU A 219 -9.23 18.40 13.05
N ASN A 220 -8.08 18.86 13.52
CA ASN A 220 -7.98 19.94 14.49
C ASN A 220 -7.40 21.25 13.94
N GLY A 221 -6.98 21.26 12.66
CA GLY A 221 -6.43 22.47 12.02
C GLY A 221 -5.12 22.96 12.62
N GLY A 222 -4.47 22.16 13.50
CA GLY A 222 -3.26 22.55 14.22
C GLY A 222 -3.53 23.37 15.48
N VAL A 223 -2.47 23.67 16.23
CA VAL A 223 -2.51 24.49 17.44
C VAL A 223 -2.78 25.94 17.07
N LYS A 224 -3.66 26.61 17.81
CA LYS A 224 -4.12 27.97 17.53
C LYS A 224 -2.99 29.01 17.63
N ASP A 225 -2.07 28.85 18.57
CA ASP A 225 -0.89 29.69 18.71
C ASP A 225 0.31 28.87 19.20
N ILE A 226 1.45 29.06 18.57
CA ILE A 226 2.68 28.35 18.90
C ILE A 226 3.20 28.68 20.29
N SER A 227 2.84 29.83 20.85
CA SER A 227 3.18 30.25 22.22
C SER A 227 2.72 29.23 23.27
N PHE A 228 1.57 28.56 23.05
CA PHE A 228 1.09 27.50 23.93
C PHE A 228 2.01 26.28 24.02
N ILE A 229 2.90 26.11 23.04
CA ILE A 229 3.91 25.04 23.03
C ILE A 229 5.23 25.55 23.60
N ILE A 230 5.64 26.76 23.24
CA ILE A 230 6.94 27.35 23.61
C ILE A 230 6.94 27.81 25.07
N ASP A 231 5.89 28.50 25.50
CA ASP A 231 5.75 29.07 26.86
C ASP A 231 5.21 28.01 27.84
N SER A 232 5.74 26.83 27.85
CA SER A 232 5.25 25.63 28.54
C SER A 232 4.90 25.88 30.03
N THR A 233 3.79 26.54 30.26
CA THR A 233 3.16 26.67 31.56
C THR A 233 2.35 25.43 31.85
N ASN A 234 2.98 24.26 32.14
CA ASN A 234 2.36 23.04 32.68
C ASN A 234 0.97 22.66 32.13
N GLN A 235 0.58 23.13 30.94
CA GLN A 235 -0.66 22.75 30.30
C GLN A 235 -0.55 21.36 29.72
N LYS A 236 -1.52 20.53 30.02
CA LYS A 236 -1.65 19.24 29.33
C LYS A 236 -1.97 19.48 27.84
N ALA A 237 -1.38 18.72 26.94
CA ALA A 237 -1.59 18.86 25.48
C ALA A 237 -3.07 18.83 25.07
N GLU A 238 -3.91 18.10 25.81
CA GLU A 238 -5.37 18.03 25.61
C GLU A 238 -6.11 19.35 25.85
N ASN A 239 -5.49 20.27 26.60
CA ASN A 239 -6.07 21.59 26.94
C ASN A 239 -5.53 22.70 26.03
N ILE A 240 -4.59 22.40 25.15
CA ILE A 240 -4.04 23.38 24.21
C ILE A 240 -5.10 23.69 23.14
N PRO A 241 -5.44 24.99 22.95
CA PRO A 241 -6.43 25.38 21.96
C PRO A 241 -6.00 25.03 20.55
N VAL A 242 -6.92 24.47 19.77
CA VAL A 242 -6.74 24.10 18.37
C VAL A 242 -7.65 24.94 17.48
N ASN A 243 -7.30 25.09 16.20
CA ASN A 243 -8.05 25.91 15.26
C ASN A 243 -9.45 25.36 14.99
N LEU A 244 -9.58 24.03 14.87
CA LEU A 244 -10.83 23.34 14.64
C LEU A 244 -11.19 22.54 15.91
N SER A 245 -11.97 23.17 16.79
CA SER A 245 -12.29 22.61 18.10
C SER A 245 -13.54 21.74 18.14
N SER A 246 -14.35 21.72 17.08
CA SER A 246 -15.54 20.88 17.00
C SER A 246 -15.21 19.41 16.77
N ASN A 247 -15.90 18.51 17.49
CA ASN A 247 -15.68 17.05 17.41
C ASN A 247 -16.28 16.40 16.15
N ASP A 248 -17.00 17.16 15.34
CA ASP A 248 -17.69 16.69 14.13
C ASP A 248 -16.89 16.94 12.83
N ILE A 249 -15.63 17.41 12.97
CA ILE A 249 -14.75 17.68 11.85
C ILE A 249 -13.88 16.45 11.59
N SER A 250 -13.96 15.91 10.39
CA SER A 250 -13.23 14.69 10.03
C SER A 250 -12.94 14.56 8.54
N ASN A 251 -11.82 13.88 8.23
CA ASN A 251 -11.43 13.41 6.92
C ASN A 251 -11.59 11.89 6.88
N ASN A 252 -12.42 11.41 5.98
CA ASN A 252 -12.70 9.99 5.83
C ASN A 252 -12.22 9.51 4.48
N TYR A 253 -11.54 8.38 4.46
CA TYR A 253 -11.00 7.77 3.26
C TYR A 253 -11.52 6.35 3.11
N ARG A 254 -11.86 5.98 1.88
CA ARG A 254 -12.16 4.61 1.50
C ARG A 254 -11.41 4.27 0.22
N ASN A 255 -10.74 3.12 0.22
CA ASN A 255 -10.10 2.58 -0.96
C ASN A 255 -10.45 1.10 -1.07
N THR A 256 -10.99 0.68 -2.19
CA THR A 256 -11.32 -0.71 -2.48
C THR A 256 -10.54 -1.15 -3.70
N ASN A 257 -9.84 -2.28 -3.61
CA ASN A 257 -9.07 -2.83 -4.71
C ASN A 257 -9.54 -4.24 -5.03
N PHE A 258 -9.66 -4.52 -6.31
CA PHE A 258 -9.84 -5.83 -6.89
C PHE A 258 -8.74 -6.06 -7.91
N GLN A 259 -8.09 -7.21 -7.87
CA GLN A 259 -7.14 -7.64 -8.90
C GLN A 259 -7.31 -9.12 -9.18
N LEU A 260 -7.37 -9.45 -10.46
CA LEU A 260 -7.31 -10.81 -10.96
C LEU A 260 -6.20 -10.88 -12.01
N GLN A 261 -5.23 -11.76 -11.77
CA GLN A 261 -4.13 -11.99 -12.69
C GLN A 261 -4.13 -13.44 -13.14
N GLY A 262 -4.13 -13.66 -14.43
CA GLY A 262 -4.01 -14.96 -15.06
C GLY A 262 -2.70 -15.07 -15.83
N GLN A 263 -2.05 -16.24 -15.76
CA GLN A 263 -0.85 -16.56 -16.52
C GLN A 263 -1.03 -17.91 -17.19
N TYR A 264 -0.56 -18.00 -18.43
CA TYR A 264 -0.48 -19.24 -19.18
C TYR A 264 0.96 -19.46 -19.63
N ASN A 265 1.56 -20.56 -19.17
CA ASN A 265 2.92 -20.94 -19.46
C ASN A 265 3.02 -21.65 -20.82
N ILE A 266 3.94 -21.19 -21.67
CA ILE A 266 4.10 -21.56 -23.07
C ILE A 266 5.44 -22.28 -23.27
N GLY A 267 5.43 -23.31 -24.09
CA GLY A 267 6.61 -24.09 -24.44
C GLY A 267 6.76 -25.37 -23.59
N ASN A 268 7.88 -26.05 -23.73
CA ASN A 268 8.15 -27.27 -23.00
C ASN A 268 8.69 -26.97 -21.60
N PRO A 269 8.13 -27.62 -20.57
CA PRO A 269 8.59 -27.45 -19.20
C PRO A 269 10.04 -27.94 -19.07
N LYS A 270 10.82 -27.25 -18.26
CA LYS A 270 12.18 -27.65 -17.87
C LYS A 270 12.23 -27.69 -16.35
N GLU A 271 12.68 -28.81 -15.81
CA GLU A 271 12.96 -28.93 -14.39
C GLU A 271 14.30 -28.27 -14.06
N VAL A 272 14.29 -27.43 -13.07
CA VAL A 272 15.48 -26.79 -12.53
C VAL A 272 15.62 -27.23 -11.08
N THR A 273 16.66 -28.00 -10.81
CA THR A 273 16.99 -28.46 -9.46
C THR A 273 17.99 -27.49 -8.84
N THR A 274 17.62 -26.90 -7.71
CA THR A 274 18.52 -26.15 -6.83
C THR A 274 18.89 -27.02 -5.64
N PRO A 275 19.92 -26.67 -4.85
CA PRO A 275 20.28 -27.44 -3.65
C PRO A 275 19.14 -27.58 -2.63
N THR A 276 18.13 -26.72 -2.69
CA THR A 276 17.03 -26.64 -1.72
C THR A 276 15.69 -27.07 -2.29
N ASP A 277 15.51 -27.05 -3.64
CA ASP A 277 14.20 -27.33 -4.23
C ASP A 277 14.31 -27.67 -5.73
N THR A 278 13.30 -28.36 -6.27
CA THR A 278 13.13 -28.62 -7.70
C THR A 278 11.84 -27.95 -8.19
N PHE A 279 11.97 -27.05 -9.14
CA PHE A 279 10.82 -26.35 -9.70
C PHE A 279 10.81 -26.39 -11.23
N THR A 280 9.60 -26.31 -11.78
CA THR A 280 9.38 -26.33 -13.23
C THR A 280 9.38 -24.93 -13.79
N THR A 281 10.19 -24.66 -14.81
CA THR A 281 10.21 -23.40 -15.56
C THR A 281 9.74 -23.59 -16.98
N TYR A 282 9.18 -22.55 -17.56
CA TYR A 282 8.74 -22.50 -18.95
C TYR A 282 9.48 -21.38 -19.68
N PRO A 283 9.78 -21.57 -21.00
CA PRO A 283 10.54 -20.55 -21.76
C PRO A 283 9.76 -19.24 -21.95
N ALA A 284 8.45 -19.30 -21.98
CA ALA A 284 7.62 -18.12 -22.16
C ALA A 284 6.29 -18.22 -21.40
N LYS A 285 5.62 -17.10 -21.22
CA LYS A 285 4.26 -17.02 -20.67
C LYS A 285 3.50 -15.82 -21.22
N ALA A 286 2.19 -15.97 -21.29
CA ALA A 286 1.24 -14.89 -21.52
C ALA A 286 0.57 -14.52 -20.19
N ILE A 287 0.39 -13.24 -19.96
CA ILE A 287 -0.20 -12.69 -18.72
C ILE A 287 -1.37 -11.78 -19.10
N ILE A 288 -2.45 -11.92 -18.37
CA ILE A 288 -3.53 -10.94 -18.34
C ILE A 288 -3.74 -10.49 -16.89
N ASN A 289 -3.85 -9.19 -16.67
CA ASN A 289 -4.15 -8.62 -15.36
C ASN A 289 -5.31 -7.66 -15.48
N ILE A 290 -6.32 -7.82 -14.63
CA ILE A 290 -7.51 -6.99 -14.54
C ILE A 290 -7.53 -6.39 -13.14
N ARG A 291 -7.56 -5.07 -13.06
CA ARG A 291 -7.64 -4.32 -11.80
C ARG A 291 -8.81 -3.36 -11.83
N ALA A 292 -9.52 -3.28 -10.73
CA ALA A 292 -10.49 -2.23 -10.45
C ALA A 292 -10.17 -1.61 -9.09
N GLU A 293 -10.10 -0.30 -9.04
CA GLU A 293 -9.84 0.46 -7.82
C GLU A 293 -10.92 1.53 -7.65
N GLY A 294 -11.53 1.59 -6.47
CA GLY A 294 -12.47 2.62 -6.09
C GLY A 294 -11.92 3.42 -4.91
N ASN A 295 -11.86 4.72 -5.06
CA ASN A 295 -11.34 5.66 -4.08
C ASN A 295 -12.40 6.68 -3.68
N GLU A 296 -12.45 7.03 -2.39
CA GLU A 296 -13.31 8.07 -1.85
C GLU A 296 -12.54 8.87 -0.80
N ARG A 297 -12.63 10.19 -0.86
CA ARG A 297 -12.31 11.09 0.23
C ARG A 297 -13.55 11.89 0.57
N ARG A 298 -13.89 11.96 1.86
CA ARG A 298 -15.01 12.76 2.37
C ARG A 298 -14.53 13.59 3.56
N TYR A 299 -14.44 14.90 3.35
CA TYR A 299 -14.26 15.86 4.43
C TYR A 299 -15.63 16.29 4.95
N LYS A 300 -15.78 16.32 6.25
CA LYS A 300 -17.02 16.76 6.94
C LYS A 300 -16.72 17.77 8.01
N GLU A 301 -17.61 18.74 8.13
CA GLU A 301 -17.64 19.75 9.18
C GLU A 301 -19.10 20.06 9.49
N GLY A 302 -19.56 19.77 10.70
CA GLY A 302 -20.97 19.93 11.08
C GLY A 302 -21.37 21.38 11.27
N SER A 303 -20.44 22.22 11.72
CA SER A 303 -20.61 23.66 11.84
C SER A 303 -19.34 24.37 11.34
N ILE A 304 -19.53 25.40 10.51
CA ILE A 304 -18.42 26.10 9.87
C ILE A 304 -17.56 26.85 10.88
N ALA A 305 -16.26 26.61 10.86
CA ALA A 305 -15.27 27.34 11.66
C ALA A 305 -14.80 28.59 10.88
N PHE A 306 -15.61 29.66 10.84
CA PHE A 306 -15.32 30.86 10.07
C PHE A 306 -14.01 31.57 10.46
N ASP A 307 -13.53 31.39 11.69
CA ASP A 307 -12.23 31.90 12.13
C ASP A 307 -11.06 31.23 11.38
N PHE A 308 -11.26 30.01 10.90
CA PHE A 308 -10.26 29.22 10.19
C PHE A 308 -10.53 29.17 8.67
N PHE A 309 -11.79 29.00 8.27
CA PHE A 309 -12.26 29.00 6.90
C PHE A 309 -13.15 30.21 6.62
N PRO A 310 -12.61 31.34 6.14
CA PRO A 310 -13.37 32.57 5.98
C PRO A 310 -14.40 32.54 4.87
N HIS A 311 -14.29 31.57 3.96
CA HIS A 311 -15.16 31.48 2.78
C HIS A 311 -15.89 30.14 2.70
N THR A 312 -17.12 30.17 2.20
CA THR A 312 -17.93 29.01 1.85
C THR A 312 -18.53 29.23 0.47
N TYR A 313 -18.41 28.24 -0.40
CA TYR A 313 -18.84 28.32 -1.81
C TYR A 313 -20.07 27.46 -2.11
N ILE A 314 -20.34 26.43 -1.30
CA ILE A 314 -21.40 25.45 -1.55
C ILE A 314 -22.51 25.54 -0.50
N ASP A 315 -22.14 25.53 0.79
CA ASP A 315 -23.07 25.52 1.91
C ASP A 315 -22.49 26.37 3.05
N SER A 316 -23.26 27.31 3.55
CA SER A 316 -22.84 28.25 4.62
C SER A 316 -23.06 27.69 6.01
N THR A 317 -23.70 26.52 6.17
CA THR A 317 -24.05 25.95 7.47
C THR A 317 -23.17 24.77 7.85
N SER A 318 -22.78 23.96 6.88
CA SER A 318 -21.98 22.75 7.09
C SER A 318 -21.13 22.44 5.84
N THR A 319 -20.10 21.63 6.03
CA THR A 319 -19.27 21.19 4.92
C THR A 319 -19.37 19.68 4.72
N THR A 320 -19.56 19.26 3.50
CA THR A 320 -19.38 17.87 3.08
C THR A 320 -18.76 17.86 1.69
N ASP A 321 -17.43 17.81 1.63
CA ASP A 321 -16.70 17.70 0.37
C ASP A 321 -16.48 16.23 0.05
N LEU A 322 -16.95 15.81 -1.12
CA LEU A 322 -16.87 14.43 -1.58
C LEU A 322 -16.16 14.35 -2.92
N ILE A 323 -15.08 13.60 -2.93
CA ILE A 323 -14.33 13.26 -4.15
C ILE A 323 -14.26 11.75 -4.25
N THR A 324 -14.53 11.23 -5.44
CA THR A 324 -14.36 9.81 -5.74
C THR A 324 -13.58 9.63 -7.03
N ASN A 325 -12.80 8.57 -7.10
CA ASN A 325 -12.11 8.14 -8.32
C ASN A 325 -12.29 6.63 -8.49
N GLN A 326 -12.69 6.21 -9.68
CA GLN A 326 -12.77 4.81 -10.08
C GLN A 326 -11.76 4.57 -11.18
N VAL A 327 -10.88 3.60 -10.98
CA VAL A 327 -9.81 3.23 -11.92
C VAL A 327 -10.03 1.79 -12.37
N TYR A 328 -9.97 1.58 -13.67
CA TYR A 328 -10.04 0.27 -14.29
C TYR A 328 -8.81 0.09 -15.17
N ASP A 329 -8.01 -0.92 -14.87
CA ASP A 329 -6.81 -1.27 -15.62
C ASP A 329 -6.94 -2.68 -16.18
N ILE A 330 -6.65 -2.83 -17.47
CA ILE A 330 -6.50 -4.14 -18.11
C ILE A 330 -5.13 -4.16 -18.77
N SER A 331 -4.30 -5.10 -18.39
CA SER A 331 -2.97 -5.26 -19.00
C SER A 331 -2.76 -6.67 -19.53
N THR A 332 -2.12 -6.74 -20.69
CA THR A 332 -1.71 -8.00 -21.31
C THR A 332 -0.22 -7.94 -21.58
N LYS A 333 0.50 -9.03 -21.28
CA LYS A 333 1.94 -9.11 -21.51
C LYS A 333 2.32 -10.46 -22.06
N PHE A 334 3.28 -10.46 -22.96
CA PHE A 334 4.02 -11.64 -23.35
C PHE A 334 5.41 -11.55 -22.74
N VAL A 335 5.85 -12.61 -22.08
CA VAL A 335 7.11 -12.68 -21.35
C VAL A 335 7.91 -13.85 -21.87
N MET A 336 9.14 -13.61 -22.29
CA MET A 336 10.17 -14.63 -22.47
C MET A 336 10.99 -14.68 -21.18
N ASN A 337 10.94 -15.81 -20.49
CA ASN A 337 11.64 -15.96 -19.21
C ASN A 337 13.15 -16.09 -19.41
N GLU A 338 13.90 -15.82 -18.35
CA GLU A 338 15.35 -16.07 -18.29
C GLU A 338 15.66 -17.52 -18.64
N HIS A 339 16.80 -17.75 -19.28
CA HIS A 339 17.20 -19.09 -19.68
C HIS A 339 17.97 -19.80 -18.56
N PRO A 340 17.52 -20.95 -18.04
CA PRO A 340 18.13 -21.59 -16.86
C PRO A 340 19.63 -21.94 -17.03
N LYS A 341 20.06 -22.25 -18.25
CA LYS A 341 21.45 -22.62 -18.56
C LYS A 341 22.33 -21.42 -18.84
N TYR A 342 21.81 -20.39 -19.50
CA TYR A 342 22.57 -19.20 -19.88
C TYR A 342 22.27 -18.04 -18.95
N LYS A 343 22.99 -18.01 -17.84
CA LYS A 343 22.78 -17.11 -16.69
C LYS A 343 22.72 -15.60 -17.01
N TYR A 344 23.25 -15.18 -18.15
CA TYR A 344 23.28 -13.77 -18.57
C TYR A 344 22.28 -13.44 -19.68
N LEU A 345 21.51 -14.43 -20.17
CA LEU A 345 20.47 -14.18 -21.15
C LEU A 345 19.27 -13.57 -20.44
N PRO A 346 18.89 -12.31 -20.78
CA PRO A 346 17.78 -11.65 -20.09
C PRO A 346 16.44 -12.31 -20.38
N GLY A 347 15.55 -12.21 -19.41
CA GLY A 347 14.14 -12.27 -19.67
C GLY A 347 13.69 -10.96 -20.33
N ILE A 348 12.72 -11.03 -21.23
CA ILE A 348 12.20 -9.89 -21.99
C ILE A 348 10.69 -9.94 -21.93
N TYR A 349 10.05 -8.80 -21.80
CA TYR A 349 8.59 -8.72 -21.94
C TYR A 349 8.15 -7.51 -22.75
N ALA A 350 6.99 -7.66 -23.37
CA ALA A 350 6.27 -6.57 -23.99
C ALA A 350 4.76 -6.74 -23.73
N GLY A 351 4.04 -5.65 -23.72
CA GLY A 351 2.63 -5.67 -23.42
C GLY A 351 1.89 -4.39 -23.72
N LEU A 352 0.56 -4.47 -23.58
CA LEU A 352 -0.36 -3.38 -23.73
C LEU A 352 -1.15 -3.21 -22.43
N ASP A 353 -1.24 -1.99 -21.95
CA ASP A 353 -2.06 -1.65 -20.79
C ASP A 353 -3.14 -0.64 -21.23
N PHE A 354 -4.37 -0.85 -20.84
CA PHE A 354 -5.46 0.11 -20.98
C PHE A 354 -5.90 0.56 -19.59
N LYS A 355 -5.92 1.88 -19.38
CA LYS A 355 -6.38 2.50 -18.13
C LYS A 355 -7.56 3.43 -18.41
N HIS A 356 -8.60 3.30 -17.61
CA HIS A 356 -9.76 4.19 -17.61
C HIS A 356 -10.01 4.70 -16.20
N GLU A 357 -10.19 6.02 -16.06
CA GLU A 357 -10.45 6.69 -14.80
C GLU A 357 -11.74 7.50 -14.91
N ASN A 358 -12.57 7.41 -13.87
CA ASN A 358 -13.77 8.22 -13.70
C ASN A 358 -13.64 9.02 -12.40
N TYR A 359 -13.39 10.31 -12.55
CA TYR A 359 -13.25 11.25 -11.44
C TYR A 359 -14.59 11.95 -11.21
N ARG A 360 -15.04 11.97 -9.96
CA ARG A 360 -16.29 12.60 -9.58
C ARG A 360 -16.10 13.42 -8.31
N GLN A 361 -16.60 14.65 -8.31
CA GLN A 361 -16.59 15.52 -7.14
C GLN A 361 -17.95 16.22 -6.97
N ARG A 362 -18.31 16.48 -5.72
CA ARG A 362 -19.51 17.28 -5.40
C ARG A 362 -19.25 18.72 -5.79
N THR A 363 -20.18 19.32 -6.55
CA THR A 363 -20.01 20.69 -7.07
C THR A 363 -21.05 21.67 -6.55
N ALA A 364 -22.20 21.19 -6.09
CA ALA A 364 -23.24 22.04 -5.50
C ALA A 364 -24.13 21.23 -4.54
N PHE A 365 -24.79 21.93 -3.65
CA PHE A 365 -25.82 21.42 -2.76
C PHE A 365 -27.00 22.37 -2.72
N ASP A 366 -28.19 21.88 -3.02
CA ASP A 366 -29.44 22.62 -2.87
C ASP A 366 -30.03 22.27 -1.50
N SER A 367 -30.00 23.23 -0.58
CA SER A 367 -30.49 23.08 0.79
C SER A 367 -32.00 22.91 0.88
N ILE A 368 -32.77 23.35 -0.14
CA ILE A 368 -34.23 23.28 -0.16
C ILE A 368 -34.67 21.87 -0.58
N SER A 369 -34.11 21.36 -1.68
CA SER A 369 -34.44 20.03 -2.19
C SER A 369 -33.57 18.92 -1.62
N HIS A 370 -32.55 19.21 -0.82
CA HIS A 370 -31.51 18.30 -0.32
C HIS A 370 -30.84 17.50 -1.44
N THR A 371 -30.67 18.12 -2.62
CA THR A 371 -30.05 17.48 -3.78
C THR A 371 -28.60 17.89 -3.93
N GLU A 372 -27.75 16.90 -4.23
CA GLU A 372 -26.33 17.10 -4.52
C GLU A 372 -26.06 17.05 -6.01
N SER A 373 -25.32 18.01 -6.52
CA SER A 373 -24.81 17.99 -7.89
C SER A 373 -23.37 17.52 -7.93
N PHE A 374 -23.00 16.80 -8.99
CA PHE A 374 -21.67 16.25 -9.15
C PHE A 374 -21.08 16.55 -10.51
N GLY A 375 -19.85 17.04 -10.51
CA GLY A 375 -19.03 17.11 -11.71
C GLY A 375 -18.34 15.76 -11.98
N HIS A 376 -18.31 15.37 -13.25
CA HIS A 376 -17.68 14.14 -13.71
C HIS A 376 -16.60 14.44 -14.75
N THR A 377 -15.44 13.83 -14.60
CA THR A 377 -14.38 13.88 -15.60
C THR A 377 -13.85 12.47 -15.83
N ARG A 378 -13.71 12.09 -17.11
CA ARG A 378 -13.25 10.77 -17.52
C ARG A 378 -11.97 10.88 -18.28
N TYR A 379 -11.01 10.04 -17.92
CA TYR A 379 -9.71 9.95 -18.54
C TYR A 379 -9.45 8.52 -19.00
N SER A 380 -8.82 8.37 -20.15
CA SER A 380 -8.41 7.05 -20.64
C SER A 380 -7.03 7.16 -21.26
N GLY A 381 -6.28 6.08 -21.18
CA GLY A 381 -4.97 5.97 -21.80
C GLY A 381 -4.65 4.55 -22.20
N THR A 382 -4.05 4.38 -23.38
CA THR A 382 -3.49 3.10 -23.83
C THR A 382 -1.98 3.21 -23.82
N TYR A 383 -1.33 2.26 -23.16
CA TYR A 383 0.11 2.27 -22.96
C TYR A 383 0.75 1.04 -23.61
N ILE A 384 1.93 1.25 -24.16
CA ILE A 384 2.85 0.18 -24.53
C ILE A 384 3.84 0.04 -23.37
N THR A 385 4.06 -1.19 -22.92
CA THR A 385 5.05 -1.54 -21.91
C THR A 385 6.05 -2.53 -22.46
N ALA A 386 7.33 -2.35 -22.15
CA ALA A 386 8.38 -3.30 -22.47
C ALA A 386 9.47 -3.27 -21.41
N GLY A 387 10.19 -4.35 -21.25
CA GLY A 387 11.31 -4.38 -20.31
C GLY A 387 12.19 -5.59 -20.48
N ILE A 388 13.34 -5.52 -19.87
CA ILE A 388 14.35 -6.58 -19.78
C ILE A 388 14.70 -6.80 -18.31
N PHE A 389 14.88 -8.04 -17.93
CA PHE A 389 15.20 -8.39 -16.55
C PHE A 389 16.16 -9.58 -16.48
N ASN A 390 16.94 -9.60 -15.42
CA ASN A 390 17.68 -10.76 -14.95
C ASN A 390 17.69 -10.69 -13.44
N VAL A 391 16.82 -11.47 -12.83
CA VAL A 391 16.60 -11.46 -11.38
C VAL A 391 16.96 -12.79 -10.72
N ASP A 392 17.56 -13.72 -11.50
CA ASP A 392 18.04 -15.02 -10.98
C ASP A 392 18.96 -14.80 -9.78
N THR A 393 18.59 -15.41 -8.67
CA THR A 393 19.36 -15.33 -7.43
C THR A 393 20.69 -16.08 -7.50
N ASN A 394 20.96 -16.87 -8.52
CA ASN A 394 22.25 -17.56 -8.73
C ASN A 394 23.29 -16.71 -9.46
N VAL A 395 22.91 -15.50 -9.94
CA VAL A 395 23.81 -14.59 -10.65
C VAL A 395 24.21 -13.44 -9.72
N SER A 396 25.47 -13.03 -9.74
CA SER A 396 25.94 -11.92 -8.92
C SER A 396 25.48 -10.56 -9.41
N PHE A 397 25.20 -10.43 -10.72
CA PHE A 397 24.71 -9.20 -11.35
C PHE A 397 23.27 -9.39 -11.78
N THR A 398 22.36 -8.61 -11.19
CA THR A 398 20.92 -8.63 -11.47
C THR A 398 20.44 -7.27 -11.92
N TYR A 399 19.43 -7.22 -12.76
CA TYR A 399 18.84 -5.97 -13.26
C TYR A 399 17.39 -6.16 -13.67
N ASP A 400 16.65 -5.06 -13.64
CA ASP A 400 15.30 -4.92 -14.15
C ASP A 400 15.14 -3.49 -14.69
N ILE A 401 14.90 -3.38 -15.99
CA ILE A 401 14.75 -2.10 -16.70
C ILE A 401 13.46 -2.17 -17.50
N ALA A 402 12.59 -1.20 -17.30
CA ALA A 402 11.28 -1.13 -17.92
C ALA A 402 10.98 0.25 -18.52
N GLY A 403 10.23 0.24 -19.60
CA GLY A 403 9.64 1.43 -20.21
C GLY A 403 8.13 1.27 -20.36
N LYS A 404 7.41 2.35 -20.10
CA LYS A 404 5.97 2.48 -20.33
C LYS A 404 5.71 3.81 -21.03
N LEU A 405 5.00 3.79 -22.17
CA LEU A 405 4.66 4.96 -22.97
C LEU A 405 3.16 4.97 -23.24
N CYS A 406 2.50 6.06 -22.93
CA CYS A 406 1.10 6.29 -23.33
C CYS A 406 1.05 6.74 -24.80
N VAL A 407 0.42 5.94 -25.64
CA VAL A 407 0.34 6.19 -27.09
C VAL A 407 -1.00 6.78 -27.52
N LEU A 408 -2.07 6.53 -26.76
CA LEU A 408 -3.41 7.01 -27.09
C LEU A 408 -4.16 7.47 -25.84
N GLY A 409 -5.06 8.43 -26.02
CA GLY A 409 -5.95 8.92 -24.98
C GLY A 409 -5.48 10.21 -24.32
N HIS A 410 -6.08 10.56 -23.18
CA HIS A 410 -5.82 11.81 -22.47
C HIS A 410 -4.34 11.96 -22.04
N TYR A 411 -3.73 10.84 -21.68
CA TYR A 411 -2.34 10.80 -21.19
C TYR A 411 -1.31 10.58 -22.30
N ALA A 412 -1.69 10.71 -23.59
CA ALA A 412 -0.79 10.49 -24.70
C ALA A 412 0.48 11.34 -24.57
N GLY A 413 1.66 10.73 -24.73
CA GLY A 413 2.96 11.35 -24.51
C GLY A 413 3.53 11.15 -23.09
N ASN A 414 2.74 10.76 -22.10
CA ASN A 414 3.28 10.37 -20.81
C ASN A 414 4.16 9.13 -20.96
N PHE A 415 5.34 9.16 -20.34
CA PHE A 415 6.22 8.01 -20.34
C PHE A 415 6.92 7.85 -18.99
N LYS A 416 7.33 6.62 -18.71
CA LYS A 416 8.16 6.28 -17.57
C LYS A 416 9.18 5.23 -17.98
N PHE A 417 10.45 5.54 -17.74
CA PHE A 417 11.54 4.59 -17.79
C PHE A 417 12.08 4.46 -16.37
N ASP A 418 12.06 3.26 -15.84
CA ASP A 418 12.58 2.99 -14.51
C ASP A 418 13.30 1.64 -14.48
N GLY A 419 14.29 1.53 -13.61
CA GLY A 419 14.99 0.29 -13.45
C GLY A 419 16.07 0.34 -12.39
N TYR A 420 16.63 -0.83 -12.16
CA TYR A 420 17.80 -0.96 -11.30
C TYR A 420 18.82 -1.93 -11.88
N VAL A 421 20.04 -1.76 -11.42
CA VAL A 421 21.13 -2.74 -11.56
C VAL A 421 21.69 -3.01 -10.17
N GLN A 422 22.02 -4.26 -9.90
CA GLN A 422 22.54 -4.69 -8.59
C GLN A 422 23.67 -5.67 -8.76
N GLN A 423 24.80 -5.41 -8.07
CA GLN A 423 25.97 -6.28 -8.01
C GLN A 423 26.14 -6.82 -6.60
N ALA A 424 26.03 -8.13 -6.44
CA ALA A 424 26.38 -8.79 -5.19
C ALA A 424 27.91 -8.76 -5.01
N LEU A 425 28.38 -8.35 -3.83
CA LEU A 425 29.79 -8.25 -3.49
C LEU A 425 30.31 -9.53 -2.83
N ARG A 426 29.40 -10.35 -2.30
CA ARG A 426 29.71 -11.63 -1.67
C ARG A 426 28.86 -12.75 -2.24
N LYS A 427 29.37 -13.96 -2.24
CA LYS A 427 28.67 -15.15 -2.72
C LYS A 427 27.34 -15.41 -1.97
N ASP A 428 27.29 -15.13 -0.67
CA ASP A 428 26.11 -15.25 0.17
C ASP A 428 25.14 -14.06 0.05
N ARG A 429 25.45 -13.08 -0.83
CA ARG A 429 24.67 -11.86 -1.07
C ARG A 429 24.36 -11.04 0.18
N SER A 430 25.11 -11.26 1.26
CA SER A 430 24.98 -10.45 2.48
C SER A 430 25.38 -8.99 2.29
N SER A 431 26.10 -8.66 1.20
CA SER A 431 26.39 -7.29 0.81
C SER A 431 26.30 -7.12 -0.71
N TYR A 432 25.77 -5.97 -1.12
CA TYR A 432 25.59 -5.62 -2.53
C TYR A 432 25.61 -4.10 -2.74
N ILE A 433 25.86 -3.71 -3.97
CA ILE A 433 25.65 -2.35 -4.46
C ILE A 433 24.46 -2.38 -5.41
N ARG A 434 23.55 -1.43 -5.26
CA ARG A 434 22.39 -1.26 -6.13
C ARG A 434 22.31 0.17 -6.61
N ALA A 435 22.13 0.37 -7.90
CA ALA A 435 21.83 1.66 -8.51
C ALA A 435 20.43 1.63 -9.12
N ASN A 436 19.62 2.65 -8.87
CA ASN A 436 18.30 2.83 -9.44
C ASN A 436 18.27 4.11 -10.28
N ALA A 437 17.50 4.13 -11.34
CA ALA A 437 17.23 5.31 -12.14
C ALA A 437 15.77 5.36 -12.57
N THR A 438 15.20 6.55 -12.63
CA THR A 438 13.85 6.81 -13.14
C THR A 438 13.84 8.10 -13.94
N ILE A 439 13.27 8.05 -15.15
CA ILE A 439 12.94 9.21 -15.97
C ILE A 439 11.45 9.11 -16.28
N GLU A 440 10.68 10.12 -15.91
CA GLU A 440 9.22 10.11 -16.02
C GLU A 440 8.72 11.46 -16.52
N LEU A 441 7.80 11.44 -17.47
CA LEU A 441 6.97 12.57 -17.86
C LEU A 441 5.54 12.17 -17.57
N GLN A 442 4.87 12.87 -16.66
CA GLN A 442 3.53 12.56 -16.20
C GLN A 442 2.65 13.81 -16.24
N SER A 443 1.46 13.70 -16.81
CA SER A 443 0.43 14.73 -16.67
C SER A 443 0.12 14.97 -15.19
N VAL A 444 -0.23 16.20 -14.86
CA VAL A 444 -0.58 16.55 -13.48
C VAL A 444 -1.81 15.76 -13.05
N ASN A 445 -1.85 15.42 -11.76
CA ASN A 445 -2.99 14.68 -11.21
C ASN A 445 -4.26 15.54 -11.31
N PRO A 446 -5.40 14.99 -11.75
CA PRO A 446 -6.65 15.74 -11.92
C PRO A 446 -7.11 16.54 -10.69
N PHE A 447 -6.69 16.12 -9.51
CA PHE A 447 -6.96 16.84 -8.27
C PHE A 447 -6.33 18.24 -8.23
N PHE A 448 -5.16 18.44 -8.84
CA PHE A 448 -4.52 19.74 -8.92
C PHE A 448 -5.08 20.62 -10.04
N ASP A 449 -5.55 20.01 -11.13
CA ASP A 449 -6.13 20.75 -12.24
C ASP A 449 -7.46 21.36 -11.86
N ARG A 450 -8.33 20.58 -11.19
CA ARG A 450 -9.64 21.06 -10.79
C ARG A 450 -10.11 20.47 -9.47
N TYR A 451 -10.49 21.34 -8.57
CA TYR A 451 -11.12 21.00 -7.31
C TYR A 451 -12.27 21.95 -7.01
N VAL A 452 -13.37 21.41 -6.49
CA VAL A 452 -14.50 22.17 -5.96
C VAL A 452 -14.85 21.62 -4.59
N GLY A 453 -14.56 22.39 -3.57
CA GLY A 453 -14.92 22.13 -2.18
C GLY A 453 -15.65 23.31 -1.59
N ASN A 454 -16.14 23.15 -0.37
CA ASN A 454 -16.87 24.21 0.30
C ASN A 454 -15.99 25.41 0.69
N HIS A 455 -14.72 25.16 1.01
CA HIS A 455 -13.78 26.19 1.45
C HIS A 455 -12.79 26.62 0.38
N ASP A 456 -12.55 25.78 -0.61
CA ASP A 456 -11.55 26.02 -1.64
C ASP A 456 -12.08 25.61 -3.01
N ILE A 457 -11.82 26.44 -4.02
CA ILE A 457 -12.09 26.15 -5.42
C ILE A 457 -10.84 26.55 -6.20
N TRP A 458 -10.38 25.64 -7.08
CA TRP A 458 -9.35 25.98 -8.06
C TRP A 458 -9.60 25.30 -9.40
N GLU A 459 -9.17 25.96 -10.44
CA GLU A 459 -9.11 25.45 -11.81
C GLU A 459 -7.78 25.92 -12.42
N ASN A 460 -6.94 24.99 -12.79
CA ASN A 460 -5.59 25.22 -13.27
C ASN A 460 -5.35 24.47 -14.58
N ASP A 461 -4.36 24.92 -15.34
CA ASP A 461 -3.84 24.24 -16.53
C ASP A 461 -2.32 24.10 -16.39
N PHE A 462 -1.92 23.02 -15.70
CA PHE A 462 -0.52 22.76 -15.42
C PHE A 462 0.14 21.95 -16.53
N LYS A 463 1.41 22.27 -16.80
CA LYS A 463 2.26 21.46 -17.69
C LYS A 463 2.60 20.13 -17.01
N ALA A 464 2.82 19.10 -17.84
CA ALA A 464 3.28 17.80 -17.37
C ALA A 464 4.56 17.92 -16.52
N ILE A 465 4.60 17.14 -15.44
CA ILE A 465 5.75 17.08 -14.52
C ILE A 465 6.79 16.14 -15.12
N LYS A 466 8.01 16.63 -15.28
CA LYS A 466 9.16 15.80 -15.67
C LYS A 466 10.02 15.53 -14.45
N THR A 467 10.25 14.26 -14.15
CA THR A 467 11.06 13.82 -13.03
C THR A 467 12.24 12.98 -13.52
N ILE A 468 13.44 13.32 -13.06
CA ILE A 468 14.66 12.54 -13.27
C ILE A 468 15.22 12.22 -11.89
N LYS A 469 15.34 10.93 -11.55
CA LYS A 469 15.91 10.46 -10.28
C LYS A 469 16.98 9.42 -10.54
N ALA A 470 18.06 9.48 -9.77
CA ALA A 470 19.05 8.42 -9.71
C ALA A 470 19.55 8.26 -8.27
N ASP A 471 19.70 7.06 -7.81
CA ASP A 471 20.28 6.76 -6.49
C ASP A 471 21.17 5.52 -6.55
N GLY A 472 22.21 5.54 -5.71
CA GLY A 472 23.08 4.42 -5.49
C GLY A 472 23.10 4.04 -4.00
N ARG A 473 23.10 2.74 -3.71
CA ARG A 473 23.08 2.21 -2.33
C ARG A 473 24.07 1.09 -2.18
N TYR A 474 24.83 1.14 -1.11
CA TYR A 474 25.56 0.00 -0.58
C TYR A 474 24.79 -0.59 0.61
N VAL A 475 24.51 -1.86 0.57
CA VAL A 475 23.78 -2.58 1.62
C VAL A 475 24.65 -3.70 2.16
N ASN A 476 24.73 -3.79 3.49
CA ASN A 476 25.39 -4.88 4.19
C ASN A 476 24.46 -5.44 5.27
N ASN A 477 23.82 -6.57 4.96
CA ASN A 477 22.83 -7.20 5.85
C ASN A 477 23.43 -7.76 7.13
N ARG A 478 24.73 -8.16 7.11
CA ARG A 478 25.38 -8.66 8.32
C ARG A 478 25.64 -7.54 9.34
N LEU A 479 26.04 -6.37 8.85
CA LEU A 479 26.25 -5.19 9.67
C LEU A 479 24.98 -4.36 9.87
N ARG A 480 23.86 -4.76 9.26
CA ARG A 480 22.59 -4.00 9.25
C ARG A 480 22.80 -2.54 8.84
N THR A 481 23.68 -2.32 7.85
CA THR A 481 24.10 -0.99 7.41
C THR A 481 23.67 -0.76 5.97
N GLU A 482 23.06 0.40 5.71
CA GLU A 482 22.75 0.90 4.38
C GLU A 482 23.33 2.30 4.24
N LEU A 483 24.09 2.53 3.17
CA LEU A 483 24.62 3.85 2.77
C LEU A 483 24.10 4.16 1.40
N GLY A 484 23.47 5.30 1.23
CA GLY A 484 22.89 5.72 -0.05
C GLY A 484 23.16 7.16 -0.38
N VAL A 485 23.29 7.44 -1.67
CA VAL A 485 23.32 8.76 -2.23
C VAL A 485 22.37 8.83 -3.41
N GLY A 486 21.66 9.94 -3.54
CA GLY A 486 20.72 10.11 -4.64
C GLY A 486 20.59 11.56 -5.06
N ILE A 487 20.22 11.74 -6.32
CA ILE A 487 19.92 13.04 -6.93
C ILE A 487 18.56 12.96 -7.60
N ALA A 488 17.80 14.05 -7.50
CA ALA A 488 16.55 14.19 -8.22
C ALA A 488 16.42 15.59 -8.78
N ASN A 489 15.87 15.67 -10.00
CA ASN A 489 15.50 16.93 -10.63
C ASN A 489 14.06 16.84 -11.11
N ILE A 490 13.24 17.82 -10.71
CA ILE A 490 11.82 17.87 -11.05
C ILE A 490 11.55 19.21 -11.73
N PHE A 491 11.01 19.13 -12.93
CA PHE A 491 10.58 20.31 -13.70
C PHE A 491 9.05 20.42 -13.60
N SER A 492 8.53 21.63 -13.57
CA SER A 492 7.10 21.92 -13.45
C SER A 492 6.47 21.29 -12.20
N TYR A 493 7.19 21.33 -11.06
CA TYR A 493 6.69 20.79 -9.81
C TYR A 493 5.47 21.58 -9.31
N VAL A 494 4.38 20.88 -9.05
CA VAL A 494 3.14 21.48 -8.53
C VAL A 494 3.08 21.27 -7.00
N TYR A 495 2.80 22.36 -6.29
CA TYR A 495 2.69 22.34 -4.83
C TYR A 495 1.62 23.33 -4.36
N PHE A 496 1.08 23.10 -3.16
CA PHE A 496 0.16 24.03 -2.53
C PHE A 496 0.91 25.17 -1.87
N VAL A 497 0.45 26.40 -2.11
CA VAL A 497 0.89 27.58 -1.39
C VAL A 497 -0.24 27.99 -0.46
N PHE A 498 -0.02 27.93 0.84
CA PHE A 498 -0.91 28.50 1.82
C PHE A 498 -0.53 29.96 2.01
N LEU A 499 -1.32 30.87 1.45
CA LEU A 499 -1.21 32.30 1.75
C LEU A 499 -1.80 32.55 3.14
N ILE A 500 -0.98 32.37 4.15
CA ILE A 500 -1.29 32.93 5.46
C ILE A 500 -1.06 34.45 5.30
N TYR A 501 -2.12 35.23 5.23
CA TYR A 501 -2.05 36.68 5.30
C TYR A 501 -1.63 37.09 6.71
N PHE A 502 -0.35 36.99 7.02
CA PHE A 502 0.23 37.82 8.05
C PHE A 502 0.37 39.22 7.47
N HIS A 503 -0.33 40.20 8.06
CA HIS A 503 -0.09 41.61 7.82
C HIS A 503 1.29 41.96 8.41
N PHE A 504 2.36 41.44 7.81
CA PHE A 504 3.71 41.96 8.09
C PHE A 504 3.89 43.19 7.21
N LYS A 505 3.90 44.38 7.86
CA LYS A 505 4.52 45.54 7.25
C LYS A 505 5.94 45.11 6.83
N PRO A 506 6.32 45.19 5.55
CA PRO A 506 7.69 44.86 5.18
C PRO A 506 8.61 45.78 5.96
N PRO A 507 9.77 45.31 6.44
CA PRO A 507 10.76 46.22 7.01
C PRO A 507 11.15 47.22 5.91
N GLU A 508 11.00 48.52 6.21
CA GLU A 508 11.51 49.60 5.37
C GLU A 508 13.05 49.47 5.35
N PHE A 509 13.58 48.90 4.27
CA PHE A 509 14.99 48.99 4.01
C PHE A 509 15.26 50.44 3.55
N THR A 510 15.69 51.27 4.44
CA THR A 510 16.38 52.53 4.11
C THR A 510 17.75 52.15 3.57
N TYR A 511 18.02 52.50 2.27
CA TYR A 511 19.31 52.47 1.67
C TYR A 511 20.26 53.54 2.29
#